data_923c7dcdd1c1370c41f6a9553aadc3a3
#
_entry.id   923c7dcdd1c1370c41f6a9553aadc3a3
#
_cell.length_a   1.000
_cell.length_b   1.000
_cell.length_c   1.000
_cell.angle_alpha   90.00
_cell.angle_beta   90.00
_cell.angle_gamma   90.00
#
_symmetry.space_group_name_H-M   'P 1'
#
loop_
_entity.id
_entity.type
_entity.pdbx_description
1 polymer ?
#
loop_
_entity_poly.entity_id
_entity_poly.type
_entity_poly.pdbx_seq_one_letter_code
_entity_poly.pdbx_strand_id
1 'polypeptide(L)'
;PEWAHIHAELQRPDATLEVLWREWRESVPNGIGYSAFADGYRVWSRNRHVVMRQVHRPGDRLFVDFAGRTVEIRDRDGGPSQFAQIFVAVLGYSNYTFIHAVLTQNARDWAECHIQAFNALGGVPLWIVPDNLKAAVLRRGREKIELNPVFRACLAHYGTAALPAR
;
A
#
# COMPACT_ATOMS: atom_id res chain seq x y z
N PRO A 1 -3.35 -6.09 34.23
CA PRO A 1 -2.86 -7.05 33.24
C PRO A 1 -1.44 -6.69 32.78
N GLU A 2 -0.63 -7.70 32.52
CA GLU A 2 0.71 -7.52 31.93
C GLU A 2 0.57 -7.42 30.39
N TRP A 3 0.36 -6.20 29.91
CA TRP A 3 0.03 -5.95 28.50
C TRP A 3 1.09 -6.43 27.50
N ALA A 4 2.36 -6.44 27.90
CA ALA A 4 3.46 -6.93 27.05
C ALA A 4 3.33 -8.43 26.76
N HIS A 5 2.97 -9.22 27.77
CA HIS A 5 2.72 -10.64 27.65
C HIS A 5 1.48 -10.91 26.79
N ILE A 6 0.37 -10.23 27.06
CA ILE A 6 -0.87 -10.34 26.29
C ILE A 6 -0.63 -10.01 24.82
N HIS A 7 0.19 -8.99 24.52
CA HIS A 7 0.54 -8.63 23.16
C HIS A 7 1.36 -9.70 22.45
N ALA A 8 2.29 -10.33 23.14
CA ALA A 8 3.09 -11.43 22.59
C ALA A 8 2.23 -12.66 22.27
N GLU A 9 1.30 -13.01 23.18
CA GLU A 9 0.38 -14.12 22.97
C GLU A 9 -0.60 -13.88 21.81
N LEU A 10 -1.04 -12.64 21.58
CA LEU A 10 -1.90 -12.27 20.45
C LEU A 10 -1.24 -12.44 19.08
N GLN A 11 0.09 -12.65 19.00
CA GLN A 11 0.77 -12.96 17.74
C GLN A 11 0.55 -14.42 17.29
N ARG A 12 -0.02 -15.27 18.14
CA ARG A 12 -0.35 -16.66 17.78
C ARG A 12 -1.60 -16.70 16.90
N PRO A 13 -1.66 -17.57 15.88
CA PRO A 13 -2.76 -17.60 14.91
C PRO A 13 -4.15 -17.80 15.54
N ASP A 14 -4.23 -18.53 16.64
CA ASP A 14 -5.49 -18.90 17.28
C ASP A 14 -5.82 -18.07 18.54
N ALA A 15 -5.00 -17.09 18.90
CA ALA A 15 -5.19 -16.27 20.08
C ALA A 15 -6.13 -15.08 19.79
N THR A 16 -7.15 -14.95 20.62
CA THR A 16 -8.03 -13.75 20.61
C THR A 16 -7.91 -13.00 21.92
N LEU A 17 -8.19 -11.70 21.90
CA LEU A 17 -8.15 -10.87 23.11
C LEU A 17 -9.14 -11.35 24.17
N GLU A 18 -10.26 -11.94 23.74
CA GLU A 18 -11.27 -12.50 24.64
C GLU A 18 -10.77 -13.76 25.35
N VAL A 19 -10.07 -14.66 24.64
CA VAL A 19 -9.48 -15.86 25.23
C VAL A 19 -8.44 -15.46 26.29
N LEU A 20 -7.53 -14.56 25.92
CA LEU A 20 -6.49 -14.09 26.85
C LEU A 20 -7.07 -13.33 28.05
N TRP A 21 -8.20 -12.62 27.90
CA TRP A 21 -8.91 -12.03 29.02
C TRP A 21 -9.50 -13.09 29.96
N ARG A 22 -10.08 -14.18 29.44
CA ARG A 22 -10.62 -15.28 30.25
C ARG A 22 -9.52 -15.95 31.06
N GLU A 23 -8.39 -16.31 30.44
CA GLU A 23 -7.21 -16.88 31.09
C GLU A 23 -6.67 -15.96 32.19
N TRP A 24 -6.52 -14.66 31.87
CA TRP A 24 -6.11 -13.68 32.86
C TRP A 24 -7.11 -13.57 34.03
N ARG A 25 -8.40 -13.62 33.71
CA ARG A 25 -9.45 -13.51 34.69
C ARG A 25 -9.47 -14.70 35.69
N GLU A 26 -9.11 -15.89 35.24
CA GLU A 26 -8.97 -17.07 36.12
C GLU A 26 -7.89 -16.85 37.18
N SER A 27 -6.79 -16.19 36.81
CA SER A 27 -5.70 -15.85 37.76
C SER A 27 -6.01 -14.63 38.63
N VAL A 28 -6.99 -13.79 38.27
CA VAL A 28 -7.38 -12.55 38.97
C VAL A 28 -8.90 -12.48 39.14
N PRO A 29 -9.50 -13.20 40.09
CA PRO A 29 -10.97 -13.32 40.24
C PRO A 29 -11.73 -11.99 40.37
N ASN A 30 -11.11 -10.97 40.98
CA ASN A 30 -11.65 -9.61 41.11
C ASN A 30 -11.17 -8.66 40.02
N GLY A 31 -10.63 -9.18 38.89
CA GLY A 31 -10.14 -8.37 37.79
C GLY A 31 -11.24 -7.60 37.03
N ILE A 32 -10.82 -6.73 36.13
CA ILE A 32 -11.72 -5.90 35.33
C ILE A 32 -12.52 -6.74 34.31
N GLY A 33 -13.68 -6.21 33.90
CA GLY A 33 -14.48 -6.81 32.82
C GLY A 33 -13.83 -6.71 31.46
N TYR A 34 -14.32 -7.49 30.49
CA TYR A 34 -13.74 -7.56 29.14
C TYR A 34 -13.64 -6.20 28.45
N SER A 35 -14.67 -5.36 28.51
CA SER A 35 -14.64 -4.03 27.88
C SER A 35 -13.50 -3.16 28.41
N ALA A 36 -13.34 -3.09 29.73
CA ALA A 36 -12.26 -2.33 30.36
C ALA A 36 -10.87 -2.93 30.06
N PHE A 37 -10.78 -4.27 29.96
CA PHE A 37 -9.57 -4.96 29.57
C PHE A 37 -9.20 -4.65 28.12
N ALA A 38 -10.16 -4.72 27.19
CA ALA A 38 -9.97 -4.42 25.79
C ALA A 38 -9.59 -2.93 25.57
N ASP A 39 -10.21 -2.01 26.29
CA ASP A 39 -9.87 -0.59 26.24
C ASP A 39 -8.47 -0.32 26.81
N GLY A 40 -8.12 -0.94 27.92
CA GLY A 40 -6.77 -0.86 28.48
C GLY A 40 -5.69 -1.36 27.52
N TYR A 41 -5.95 -2.49 26.86
CA TYR A 41 -5.05 -2.99 25.82
C TYR A 41 -4.93 -2.05 24.63
N ARG A 42 -6.04 -1.46 24.15
CA ARG A 42 -6.03 -0.48 23.04
C ARG A 42 -5.21 0.76 23.38
N VAL A 43 -5.38 1.30 24.59
CA VAL A 43 -4.60 2.46 25.06
C VAL A 43 -3.11 2.11 25.11
N TRP A 44 -2.77 0.96 25.70
CA TRP A 44 -1.39 0.52 25.80
C TRP A 44 -0.75 0.23 24.43
N SER A 45 -1.47 -0.42 23.51
CA SER A 45 -0.98 -0.76 22.17
C SER A 45 -0.79 0.48 21.30
N ARG A 46 -1.66 1.50 21.40
CA ARG A 46 -1.50 2.78 20.68
C ARG A 46 -0.15 3.45 20.98
N ASN A 47 0.32 3.39 22.19
CA ASN A 47 1.59 3.99 22.61
C ASN A 47 2.81 3.18 22.11
N ARG A 48 2.60 1.96 21.61
CA ARG A 48 3.66 1.07 21.09
C ARG A 48 3.68 0.93 19.56
N HIS A 49 2.65 1.38 18.87
CA HIS A 49 2.74 1.56 17.43
C HIS A 49 3.73 2.69 17.15
N VAL A 50 5.01 2.36 17.25
CA VAL A 50 6.07 3.12 16.59
C VAL A 50 5.79 2.93 15.10
N VAL A 51 4.92 3.77 14.55
CA VAL A 51 4.83 3.93 13.10
C VAL A 51 6.22 4.37 12.69
N MET A 52 6.97 3.50 12.03
CA MET A 52 8.22 3.91 11.38
C MET A 52 7.82 4.92 10.31
N ARG A 53 7.74 6.19 10.72
CA ARG A 53 7.48 7.29 9.80
C ARG A 53 8.66 7.34 8.85
N GLN A 54 8.47 6.83 7.65
CA GLN A 54 9.46 6.98 6.61
C GLN A 54 9.55 8.46 6.27
N VAL A 55 10.72 9.04 6.48
CA VAL A 55 10.99 10.41 6.08
C VAL A 55 11.43 10.38 4.62
N HIS A 56 10.58 10.88 3.75
CA HIS A 56 10.89 11.06 2.33
C HIS A 56 11.41 12.47 2.09
N ARG A 57 12.32 12.61 1.13
CA ARG A 57 12.78 13.93 0.64
C ARG A 57 11.92 14.38 -0.54
N PRO A 58 11.81 15.69 -0.80
CA PRO A 58 11.15 16.19 -2.01
C PRO A 58 11.78 15.58 -3.27
N GLY A 59 10.95 15.11 -4.20
CA GLY A 59 11.39 14.49 -5.45
C GLY A 59 12.06 13.12 -5.32
N ASP A 60 12.12 12.52 -4.12
CA ASP A 60 12.79 11.23 -3.89
C ASP A 60 11.94 10.06 -4.41
N ARG A 61 10.69 9.92 -3.97
CA ARG A 61 9.87 8.73 -4.25
C ARG A 61 8.47 9.07 -4.75
N LEU A 62 8.03 8.32 -5.75
CA LEU A 62 6.67 8.26 -6.23
C LEU A 62 6.13 6.85 -6.02
N PHE A 63 5.14 6.70 -5.17
CA PHE A 63 4.41 5.45 -4.96
C PHE A 63 3.33 5.33 -6.00
N VAL A 64 3.25 4.20 -6.68
CA VAL A 64 2.34 4.00 -7.80
C VAL A 64 1.63 2.65 -7.71
N ASP A 65 0.33 2.68 -8.00
CA ASP A 65 -0.51 1.48 -8.02
C ASP A 65 -1.75 1.69 -8.89
N PHE A 66 -2.48 0.60 -9.22
CA PHE A 66 -3.84 0.68 -9.69
C PHE A 66 -4.81 0.46 -8.53
N ALA A 67 -5.80 1.33 -8.41
CA ALA A 67 -6.88 1.13 -7.44
C ALA A 67 -7.57 -0.23 -7.67
N GLY A 68 -7.89 -0.93 -6.58
CA GLY A 68 -8.53 -2.25 -6.68
C GLY A 68 -9.97 -2.22 -7.23
N ARG A 69 -10.57 -1.03 -7.36
CA ARG A 69 -11.91 -0.82 -7.93
C ARG A 69 -11.81 -0.13 -9.27
N THR A 70 -12.62 -0.58 -10.22
CA THR A 70 -12.80 0.05 -11.53
C THR A 70 -13.94 1.06 -11.48
N VAL A 71 -13.92 2.02 -12.39
CA VAL A 71 -15.01 2.98 -12.60
C VAL A 71 -15.76 2.62 -13.88
N GLU A 72 -17.06 2.43 -13.80
CA GLU A 72 -17.90 2.19 -14.97
C GLU A 72 -18.03 3.47 -15.80
N ILE A 73 -17.68 3.39 -17.08
CA ILE A 73 -17.92 4.43 -18.07
C ILE A 73 -19.14 4.00 -18.87
N ARG A 74 -20.25 4.72 -18.69
CA ARG A 74 -21.49 4.48 -19.44
C ARG A 74 -21.45 5.23 -20.75
N ASP A 75 -21.78 4.53 -21.83
CA ASP A 75 -22.00 5.16 -23.11
C ASP A 75 -23.29 6.00 -23.06
N ARG A 76 -23.20 7.24 -23.53
CA ARG A 76 -24.33 8.17 -23.54
C ARG A 76 -25.44 7.71 -24.48
N ASP A 77 -25.10 6.98 -25.54
CA ASP A 77 -26.00 6.50 -26.59
C ASP A 77 -26.53 5.08 -26.34
N GLY A 78 -26.33 4.55 -25.12
CA GLY A 78 -26.83 3.23 -24.71
C GLY A 78 -25.96 2.05 -25.18
N GLY A 79 -24.75 2.31 -25.62
CA GLY A 79 -23.76 1.29 -25.94
C GLY A 79 -23.26 0.50 -24.70
N PRO A 80 -22.40 -0.51 -24.89
CA PRO A 80 -21.87 -1.31 -23.80
C PRO A 80 -21.02 -0.49 -22.85
N SER A 81 -21.23 -0.65 -21.55
CA SER A 81 -20.39 -0.02 -20.52
C SER A 81 -18.94 -0.52 -20.62
N GLN A 82 -17.98 0.39 -20.41
CA GLN A 82 -16.57 0.10 -20.26
C GLN A 82 -16.15 0.31 -18.81
N PHE A 83 -15.06 -0.33 -18.39
CA PHE A 83 -14.54 -0.18 -17.03
C PHE A 83 -13.15 0.40 -17.07
N ALA A 84 -13.01 1.62 -16.51
CA ALA A 84 -11.72 2.25 -16.37
C ALA A 84 -10.94 1.71 -15.17
N GLN A 85 -9.67 1.45 -15.38
CA GLN A 85 -8.69 1.19 -14.35
C GLN A 85 -8.15 2.53 -13.86
N ILE A 86 -8.06 2.71 -12.55
CA ILE A 86 -7.63 3.98 -11.97
C ILE A 86 -6.19 3.85 -11.49
N PHE A 87 -5.29 4.49 -12.22
CA PHE A 87 -3.90 4.64 -11.80
C PHE A 87 -3.77 5.75 -10.77
N VAL A 88 -3.03 5.48 -9.70
CA VAL A 88 -2.76 6.43 -8.62
C VAL A 88 -1.26 6.55 -8.44
N ALA A 89 -0.77 7.79 -8.38
CA ALA A 89 0.62 8.10 -8.11
C ALA A 89 0.73 9.13 -6.99
N VAL A 90 1.47 8.83 -5.92
CA VAL A 90 1.58 9.63 -4.71
C VAL A 90 3.03 9.99 -4.43
N LEU A 91 3.33 11.28 -4.33
CA LEU A 91 4.65 11.76 -3.90
C LEU A 91 4.87 11.47 -2.42
N GLY A 92 5.95 10.78 -2.08
CA GLY A 92 6.25 10.36 -0.72
C GLY A 92 6.42 11.50 0.29
N TYR A 93 6.92 12.68 -0.14
CA TYR A 93 7.13 13.83 0.74
C TYR A 93 5.85 14.62 1.01
N SER A 94 5.14 15.00 -0.05
CA SER A 94 4.00 15.92 0.04
C SER A 94 2.65 15.23 0.12
N ASN A 95 2.60 13.93 -0.16
CA ASN A 95 1.37 13.18 -0.41
C ASN A 95 0.54 13.76 -1.58
N TYR A 96 1.16 14.58 -2.43
CA TYR A 96 0.48 15.05 -3.63
C TYR A 96 0.13 13.85 -4.49
N THR A 97 -1.14 13.74 -4.85
CA THR A 97 -1.71 12.58 -5.54
C THR A 97 -2.12 12.95 -6.94
N PHE A 98 -1.59 12.24 -7.93
CA PHE A 98 -2.02 12.26 -9.32
C PHE A 98 -2.86 11.01 -9.60
N ILE A 99 -3.94 11.19 -10.34
CA ILE A 99 -4.86 10.12 -10.73
C ILE A 99 -5.04 10.15 -12.25
N HIS A 100 -5.01 8.98 -12.88
CA HIS A 100 -5.28 8.83 -14.31
C HIS A 100 -6.13 7.59 -14.57
N ALA A 101 -7.00 7.66 -15.58
CA ALA A 101 -7.88 6.56 -15.94
C ALA A 101 -7.44 5.96 -17.29
N VAL A 102 -7.31 4.65 -17.33
CA VAL A 102 -7.00 3.88 -18.55
C VAL A 102 -7.94 2.69 -18.67
N LEU A 103 -8.04 2.09 -19.83
CA LEU A 103 -8.94 0.95 -20.03
C LEU A 103 -8.33 -0.39 -19.62
N THR A 104 -7.01 -0.49 -19.60
CA THR A 104 -6.32 -1.75 -19.27
C THR A 104 -5.15 -1.52 -18.31
N GLN A 105 -4.65 -2.62 -17.72
CA GLN A 105 -3.44 -2.62 -16.89
C GLN A 105 -2.26 -3.22 -17.63
N ASN A 106 -2.21 -3.13 -18.99
CA ASN A 106 -1.11 -3.63 -19.77
C ASN A 106 0.15 -2.75 -19.58
N ALA A 107 1.31 -3.25 -20.06
CA ALA A 107 2.58 -2.55 -19.87
C ALA A 107 2.66 -1.20 -20.61
N ARG A 108 1.92 -1.05 -21.71
CA ARG A 108 1.88 0.22 -22.46
C ARG A 108 1.08 1.26 -21.70
N ASP A 109 -0.12 0.91 -21.25
CA ASP A 109 -0.98 1.80 -20.43
C ASP A 109 -0.26 2.16 -19.12
N TRP A 110 0.45 1.20 -18.51
CA TRP A 110 1.29 1.43 -17.35
C TRP A 110 2.37 2.49 -17.59
N ALA A 111 3.13 2.38 -18.69
CA ALA A 111 4.14 3.36 -19.06
C ALA A 111 3.52 4.73 -19.37
N GLU A 112 2.39 4.77 -20.10
CA GLU A 112 1.66 6.00 -20.40
C GLU A 112 1.19 6.71 -19.12
N CYS A 113 0.66 5.99 -18.14
CA CYS A 113 0.27 6.56 -16.85
C CYS A 113 1.44 7.28 -16.15
N HIS A 114 2.67 6.73 -16.24
CA HIS A 114 3.85 7.38 -15.68
C HIS A 114 4.21 8.65 -16.43
N ILE A 115 4.14 8.63 -17.77
CA ILE A 115 4.40 9.81 -18.60
C ILE A 115 3.44 10.94 -18.23
N GLN A 116 2.16 10.64 -18.10
CA GLN A 116 1.13 11.60 -17.69
C GLN A 116 1.37 12.13 -16.27
N ALA A 117 1.79 11.24 -15.34
CA ALA A 117 2.15 11.64 -13.97
C ALA A 117 3.36 12.60 -13.97
N PHE A 118 4.43 12.30 -14.71
CA PHE A 118 5.62 13.15 -14.76
C PHE A 118 5.31 14.53 -15.36
N ASN A 119 4.47 14.59 -16.39
CA ASN A 119 4.02 15.84 -17.00
C ASN A 119 3.19 16.66 -15.98
N ALA A 120 2.26 16.03 -15.28
CA ALA A 120 1.42 16.70 -14.29
C ALA A 120 2.21 17.18 -13.06
N LEU A 121 3.23 16.42 -12.64
CA LEU A 121 4.12 16.78 -11.54
C LEU A 121 5.14 17.87 -11.91
N GLY A 122 5.35 18.10 -13.21
CA GLY A 122 6.37 19.02 -13.71
C GLY A 122 7.81 18.52 -13.48
N GLY A 123 7.99 17.21 -13.29
CA GLY A 123 9.29 16.60 -13.04
C GLY A 123 9.23 15.10 -12.81
N VAL A 124 10.41 14.48 -12.75
CA VAL A 124 10.56 13.03 -12.60
C VAL A 124 11.17 12.72 -11.23
N PRO A 125 10.51 11.93 -10.40
CA PRO A 125 11.08 11.48 -9.12
C PRO A 125 12.28 10.56 -9.30
N LEU A 126 13.17 10.54 -8.31
CA LEU A 126 14.38 9.70 -8.34
C LEU A 126 14.03 8.20 -8.36
N TRP A 127 13.00 7.80 -7.61
CA TRP A 127 12.55 6.42 -7.49
C TRP A 127 11.06 6.29 -7.73
N ILE A 128 10.68 5.31 -8.55
CA ILE A 128 9.30 4.84 -8.69
C ILE A 128 9.15 3.60 -7.82
N VAL A 129 8.16 3.60 -6.92
CA VAL A 129 7.88 2.51 -5.99
C VAL A 129 6.56 1.84 -6.37
N PRO A 130 6.56 0.86 -7.28
CA PRO A 130 5.36 0.12 -7.63
C PRO A 130 5.01 -0.91 -6.55
N ASP A 131 3.72 -1.02 -6.20
CA ASP A 131 3.22 -2.11 -5.39
C ASP A 131 2.91 -3.32 -6.28
N ASN A 132 3.89 -4.21 -6.42
CA ASN A 132 3.77 -5.58 -6.94
C ASN A 132 3.04 -5.80 -8.29
N LEU A 133 2.95 -4.83 -9.17
CA LEU A 133 2.18 -4.94 -10.39
C LEU A 133 2.83 -5.86 -11.42
N LYS A 134 2.06 -6.80 -11.96
CA LYS A 134 2.46 -7.67 -13.09
C LYS A 134 2.88 -6.87 -14.33
N ALA A 135 2.31 -5.67 -14.54
CA ALA A 135 2.69 -4.77 -15.62
C ALA A 135 4.12 -4.20 -15.46
N ALA A 136 4.57 -4.02 -14.22
CA ALA A 136 5.91 -3.52 -13.91
C ALA A 136 6.95 -4.65 -13.82
N VAL A 137 6.56 -5.85 -13.38
CA VAL A 137 7.48 -6.94 -13.01
C VAL A 137 7.12 -8.23 -13.76
N LEU A 138 8.05 -8.77 -14.56
CA LEU A 138 7.88 -10.05 -15.26
C LEU A 138 8.14 -11.26 -14.35
N ARG A 139 9.16 -11.18 -13.49
CA ARG A 139 9.56 -12.27 -12.58
C ARG A 139 10.06 -11.72 -11.25
N ARG A 140 9.64 -12.36 -10.17
CA ARG A 140 10.21 -12.23 -8.83
C ARG A 140 11.08 -13.45 -8.52
N GLY A 141 12.40 -13.28 -8.62
CA GLY A 141 13.37 -14.23 -8.06
C GLY A 141 13.83 -13.77 -6.68
N ARG A 142 14.45 -14.68 -5.89
CA ARG A 142 15.03 -14.33 -4.58
C ARG A 142 16.07 -13.20 -4.64
N GLU A 143 16.73 -13.00 -5.79
CA GLU A 143 17.85 -12.06 -5.94
C GLU A 143 17.66 -11.04 -7.08
N LYS A 144 16.71 -11.24 -8.00
CA LYS A 144 16.51 -10.35 -9.15
C LYS A 144 15.02 -10.12 -9.43
N ILE A 145 14.68 -8.84 -9.55
CA ILE A 145 13.38 -8.39 -10.05
C ILE A 145 13.57 -8.05 -11.53
N GLU A 146 12.89 -8.78 -12.40
CA GLU A 146 12.92 -8.52 -13.84
C GLU A 146 11.76 -7.60 -14.20
N LEU A 147 12.08 -6.36 -14.57
CA LEU A 147 11.09 -5.38 -15.00
C LEU A 147 10.61 -5.68 -16.43
N ASN A 148 9.35 -5.36 -16.70
CA ASN A 148 8.81 -5.38 -18.05
C ASN A 148 9.68 -4.49 -18.98
N PRO A 149 10.06 -4.95 -20.19
CA PRO A 149 10.93 -4.19 -21.11
C PRO A 149 10.40 -2.81 -21.46
N VAL A 150 9.08 -2.66 -21.66
CA VAL A 150 8.43 -1.38 -21.96
C VAL A 150 8.60 -0.40 -20.80
N PHE A 151 8.33 -0.87 -19.59
CA PHE A 151 8.48 -0.06 -18.38
C PHE A 151 9.95 0.29 -18.12
N ARG A 152 10.87 -0.67 -18.29
CA ARG A 152 12.30 -0.42 -18.18
C ARG A 152 12.81 0.65 -19.17
N ALA A 153 12.34 0.60 -20.43
CA ALA A 153 12.67 1.61 -21.42
C ALA A 153 12.12 3.00 -21.05
N CYS A 154 10.90 3.07 -20.52
CA CYS A 154 10.30 4.29 -20.00
C CYS A 154 11.16 4.87 -18.86
N LEU A 155 11.51 4.07 -17.86
CA LEU A 155 12.34 4.52 -16.74
C LEU A 155 13.71 5.04 -17.20
N ALA A 156 14.36 4.33 -18.13
CA ALA A 156 15.65 4.74 -18.71
C ALA A 156 15.55 6.07 -19.47
N HIS A 157 14.47 6.27 -20.23
CA HIS A 157 14.23 7.51 -20.96
C HIS A 157 14.12 8.72 -20.03
N TYR A 158 13.42 8.55 -18.90
CA TYR A 158 13.20 9.63 -17.93
C TYR A 158 14.31 9.75 -16.87
N GLY A 159 15.33 8.90 -16.88
CA GLY A 159 16.43 8.94 -15.91
C GLY A 159 16.02 8.58 -14.49
N THR A 160 14.99 7.76 -14.33
CA THR A 160 14.51 7.27 -13.03
C THR A 160 14.69 5.75 -12.91
N ALA A 161 14.49 5.19 -11.72
CA ALA A 161 14.58 3.75 -11.49
C ALA A 161 13.42 3.24 -10.63
N ALA A 162 13.07 1.95 -10.83
CA ALA A 162 12.06 1.30 -10.00
C ALA A 162 12.69 0.73 -8.73
N LEU A 163 12.02 0.96 -7.60
CA LEU A 163 12.31 0.36 -6.29
C LEU A 163 11.05 -0.38 -5.83
N PRO A 164 10.80 -1.62 -6.29
CA PRO A 164 9.58 -2.34 -5.94
C PRO A 164 9.45 -2.53 -4.42
N ALA A 165 8.25 -2.36 -3.88
CA ALA A 165 7.95 -2.61 -2.48
C ALA A 165 8.26 -4.08 -2.12
N ARG A 166 8.80 -4.30 -0.92
CA ARG A 166 9.15 -5.63 -0.39
C ARG A 166 7.93 -6.36 0.13
#